data_72484785b4ac8d3527becb97f95b2b00
#
_entry.id   72484785b4ac8d3527becb97f95b2b00
#
_cell.length_a   1.000
_cell.length_b   1.000
_cell.length_c   1.000
_cell.angle_alpha   90.00
_cell.angle_beta   90.00
_cell.angle_gamma   90.00
#
_symmetry.space_group_name_H-M   'P 1'
#
loop_
_entity.id
_entity.type
_entity.pdbx_description
1 polymer ?
#
loop_
_entity_poly.entity_id
_entity_poly.type
_entity_poly.pdbx_seq_one_letter_code
_entity_poly.pdbx_strand_id
1 'polypeptide(L)'
;MAKNLHITDAINENLKLIRDADGTNSPLQLSKNKMKVVGDLDVTGSISSSTIYAGQIIGYTRLEGDLTNLSIFEIQNSLTVEDSTHKISFQTPPSETVEIEATFMINVGSTDTRIKIGLSDNSTYNALAQKFEYDNIGISFSDDEVDDSVHVVKWVLQASELAAIGSSNTFYIGFSTSGLTKTAYLQYGMRASHSVADHPFVIKATALPKGIYNGQ
;
A
#
# COMPACT_ATOMS: atom_id res chain seq x y z
N MET A 1 46.29 -16.90 10.80
CA MET A 1 45.61 -16.78 12.10
C MET A 1 44.42 -15.82 11.93
N ALA A 2 43.26 -16.20 12.38
CA ALA A 2 42.12 -15.28 12.36
C ALA A 2 42.38 -14.15 13.37
N LYS A 3 42.35 -12.90 12.90
CA LYS A 3 42.46 -11.74 13.77
C LYS A 3 41.07 -11.44 14.36
N ASN A 4 40.97 -11.46 15.69
CA ASN A 4 39.72 -11.16 16.36
C ASN A 4 39.47 -9.63 16.39
N LEU A 5 38.24 -9.25 16.20
CA LEU A 5 37.80 -7.87 16.41
C LEU A 5 37.62 -7.64 17.93
N HIS A 6 38.14 -6.56 18.44
CA HIS A 6 38.04 -6.20 19.85
C HIS A 6 37.28 -4.88 20.06
N ILE A 7 36.43 -4.88 21.06
CA ILE A 7 35.82 -3.67 21.62
C ILE A 7 36.55 -3.42 22.93
N THR A 8 37.34 -2.33 22.96
CA THR A 8 38.22 -2.03 24.10
C THR A 8 37.49 -1.55 25.36
N ASP A 9 36.26 -1.07 25.20
CA ASP A 9 35.48 -0.51 26.28
C ASP A 9 34.10 -1.21 26.36
N ALA A 10 33.44 -1.09 27.51
CA ALA A 10 32.07 -1.55 27.66
C ALA A 10 31.14 -0.80 26.69
N ILE A 11 30.25 -1.56 26.04
CA ILE A 11 29.24 -0.99 25.16
C ILE A 11 28.22 -0.20 26.01
N ASN A 12 28.10 1.08 25.72
CA ASN A 12 27.16 1.99 26.39
C ASN A 12 26.35 2.78 25.34
N GLU A 13 25.74 3.89 25.75
CA GLU A 13 24.93 4.74 24.84
C GLU A 13 25.75 5.44 23.75
N ASN A 14 27.07 5.53 23.90
CA ASN A 14 27.95 6.17 22.92
C ASN A 14 28.46 5.15 21.92
N LEU A 15 28.61 5.57 20.65
CA LEU A 15 29.21 4.74 19.61
C LEU A 15 30.69 4.48 19.92
N LYS A 16 31.08 3.22 19.92
CA LYS A 16 32.44 2.76 20.12
C LYS A 16 33.03 2.25 18.81
N LEU A 17 34.28 2.59 18.60
CA LEU A 17 35.06 2.04 17.47
C LEU A 17 35.40 0.59 17.75
N ILE A 18 35.18 -0.24 16.75
CA ILE A 18 35.71 -1.62 16.74
C ILE A 18 37.09 -1.57 16.10
N ARG A 19 38.07 -2.22 16.74
CA ARG A 19 39.43 -2.31 16.23
C ARG A 19 39.84 -3.76 16.00
N ASP A 20 40.70 -3.98 15.03
CA ASP A 20 41.37 -5.26 14.88
C ASP A 20 42.47 -5.45 15.93
N ALA A 21 43.08 -6.63 15.94
CA ALA A 21 44.18 -6.94 16.88
C ALA A 21 45.41 -6.05 16.69
N ASP A 22 45.57 -5.40 15.55
CA ASP A 22 46.67 -4.47 15.24
C ASP A 22 46.34 -3.02 15.60
N GLY A 23 45.14 -2.77 16.19
CA GLY A 23 44.69 -1.45 16.59
C GLY A 23 44.09 -0.60 15.46
N THR A 24 43.91 -1.16 14.26
CA THR A 24 43.31 -0.45 13.12
C THR A 24 41.78 -0.28 13.34
N ASN A 25 41.27 0.91 13.08
CA ASN A 25 39.86 1.20 13.22
C ASN A 25 39.04 0.47 12.14
N SER A 26 38.02 -0.27 12.58
CA SER A 26 37.02 -0.81 11.68
C SER A 26 36.04 0.30 11.23
N PRO A 27 35.50 0.23 10.01
CA PRO A 27 34.38 1.11 9.61
C PRO A 27 33.12 0.92 10.43
N LEU A 28 33.04 -0.13 11.26
CA LEU A 28 31.89 -0.44 12.12
C LEU A 28 32.07 0.16 13.51
N GLN A 29 31.03 0.85 13.96
CA GLN A 29 30.92 1.40 15.33
C GLN A 29 29.66 0.84 16.00
N LEU A 30 29.75 0.47 17.26
CA LEU A 30 28.64 -0.06 18.05
C LEU A 30 28.38 0.75 19.31
N SER A 31 27.13 0.89 19.66
CA SER A 31 26.66 1.33 20.97
C SER A 31 25.52 0.41 21.44
N LYS A 32 25.05 0.58 22.64
CA LYS A 32 23.91 -0.17 23.17
C LYS A 32 22.68 -0.11 22.27
N ASN A 33 22.43 1.02 21.60
CA ASN A 33 21.23 1.29 20.82
C ASN A 33 21.49 1.58 19.34
N LYS A 34 22.76 1.62 18.88
CA LYS A 34 23.09 2.01 17.51
C LYS A 34 24.26 1.21 16.96
N MET A 35 24.16 0.91 15.70
CA MET A 35 25.25 0.49 14.83
C MET A 35 25.45 1.55 13.74
N LYS A 36 26.70 1.94 13.48
CA LYS A 36 27.06 2.85 12.39
C LYS A 36 28.13 2.21 11.54
N VAL A 37 27.90 2.18 10.24
CA VAL A 37 28.89 1.81 9.22
C VAL A 37 29.32 3.09 8.52
N VAL A 38 30.63 3.30 8.42
CA VAL A 38 31.23 4.42 7.65
C VAL A 38 31.79 3.84 6.38
N GLY A 39 31.06 4.01 5.27
CA GLY A 39 31.35 3.37 3.98
C GLY A 39 30.16 2.51 3.52
N ASP A 40 30.43 1.64 2.57
CA ASP A 40 29.44 0.73 2.00
C ASP A 40 29.20 -0.47 2.92
N LEU A 41 27.93 -0.90 2.99
CA LEU A 41 27.50 -2.13 3.66
C LEU A 41 27.05 -3.12 2.60
N ASP A 42 27.82 -4.16 2.35
CA ASP A 42 27.43 -5.30 1.53
C ASP A 42 26.86 -6.40 2.42
N VAL A 43 25.61 -6.79 2.18
CA VAL A 43 24.90 -7.83 2.93
C VAL A 43 24.52 -8.95 1.99
N THR A 44 25.22 -10.09 2.09
CA THR A 44 24.95 -11.28 1.26
C THR A 44 23.72 -12.10 1.73
N GLY A 45 23.06 -11.67 2.80
CA GLY A 45 21.86 -12.27 3.38
C GLY A 45 20.72 -11.28 3.50
N SER A 46 19.69 -11.68 4.26
CA SER A 46 18.54 -10.81 4.55
C SER A 46 18.81 -9.91 5.74
N ILE A 47 18.47 -8.64 5.62
CA ILE A 47 18.35 -7.75 6.77
C ILE A 47 16.89 -7.77 7.22
N SER A 48 16.61 -8.31 8.42
CA SER A 48 15.29 -8.22 9.03
C SER A 48 15.27 -7.10 10.07
N SER A 49 14.25 -6.26 10.02
CA SER A 49 14.01 -5.23 11.02
C SER A 49 12.57 -5.31 11.48
N SER A 50 12.35 -5.21 12.79
CA SER A 50 11.01 -5.01 13.35
C SER A 50 10.54 -3.56 13.21
N THR A 51 11.40 -2.65 12.75
CA THR A 51 11.09 -1.24 12.59
C THR A 51 10.67 -0.96 11.15
N ILE A 52 9.49 -0.38 10.99
CA ILE A 52 8.98 0.07 9.70
C ILE A 52 9.55 1.46 9.42
N TYR A 53 10.21 1.61 8.28
CA TYR A 53 10.80 2.88 7.83
C TYR A 53 9.90 3.57 6.79
N ALA A 54 10.02 4.89 6.72
CA ALA A 54 9.37 5.67 5.67
C ALA A 54 9.81 5.22 4.27
N GLY A 55 8.85 5.11 3.35
CA GLY A 55 9.05 4.57 2.00
C GLY A 55 8.92 3.04 1.92
N GLN A 56 8.83 2.35 3.05
CA GLN A 56 8.65 0.90 3.05
C GLN A 56 7.22 0.52 2.68
N ILE A 57 7.07 -0.46 1.79
CA ILE A 57 5.77 -1.09 1.53
C ILE A 57 5.45 -1.98 2.73
N ILE A 58 4.35 -1.71 3.40
CA ILE A 58 3.89 -2.38 4.63
C ILE A 58 2.68 -3.28 4.41
N GLY A 59 2.06 -3.19 3.25
CA GLY A 59 0.97 -4.05 2.82
C GLY A 59 0.88 -4.09 1.31
N TYR A 60 0.51 -5.25 0.77
CA TYR A 60 0.36 -5.44 -0.66
C TYR A 60 -0.67 -6.51 -0.95
N THR A 61 -1.65 -6.19 -1.79
CA THR A 61 -2.65 -7.12 -2.31
C THR A 61 -2.65 -7.03 -3.82
N ARG A 62 -2.57 -8.18 -4.49
CA ARG A 62 -2.68 -8.28 -5.94
C ARG A 62 -3.66 -9.39 -6.26
N LEU A 63 -4.73 -9.05 -6.98
CA LEU A 63 -5.73 -9.98 -7.47
C LEU A 63 -5.59 -10.05 -8.99
N GLU A 64 -5.17 -11.21 -9.48
CA GLU A 64 -4.93 -11.44 -10.92
C GLU A 64 -6.18 -11.99 -11.62
N GLY A 65 -7.16 -12.42 -10.83
CA GLY A 65 -8.31 -13.17 -11.35
C GLY A 65 -7.93 -14.56 -11.83
N ASP A 66 -8.86 -15.21 -12.48
CA ASP A 66 -8.64 -16.49 -13.13
C ASP A 66 -7.96 -16.25 -14.48
N LEU A 67 -6.90 -17.01 -14.78
CA LEU A 67 -6.21 -16.95 -16.07
C LEU A 67 -7.07 -17.49 -17.24
N THR A 68 -8.22 -18.08 -16.94
CA THR A 68 -9.16 -18.62 -17.93
C THR A 68 -10.45 -17.82 -18.01
N ASN A 69 -10.78 -17.03 -17.00
CA ASN A 69 -12.00 -16.27 -16.91
C ASN A 69 -11.75 -14.87 -16.35
N LEU A 70 -12.45 -13.90 -16.90
CA LEU A 70 -12.47 -12.55 -16.39
C LEU A 70 -13.31 -12.48 -15.08
N SER A 71 -12.73 -11.95 -14.02
CA SER A 71 -13.49 -11.56 -12.82
C SER A 71 -14.17 -10.23 -13.09
N ILE A 72 -15.49 -10.23 -13.08
CA ILE A 72 -16.33 -9.06 -13.40
C ILE A 72 -17.25 -8.80 -12.22
N PHE A 73 -17.20 -7.57 -11.69
CA PHE A 73 -18.04 -7.11 -10.60
C PHE A 73 -18.82 -5.88 -11.05
N GLU A 74 -20.14 -6.00 -11.12
CA GLU A 74 -21.01 -4.88 -11.47
C GLU A 74 -21.01 -3.85 -10.33
N ILE A 75 -20.59 -2.62 -10.65
CA ILE A 75 -20.57 -1.53 -9.68
C ILE A 75 -21.98 -1.02 -9.46
N GLN A 76 -22.45 -1.09 -8.22
CA GLN A 76 -23.79 -0.70 -7.81
C GLN A 76 -23.93 0.83 -7.71
N ASN A 77 -25.16 1.32 -7.58
CA ASN A 77 -25.45 2.75 -7.42
C ASN A 77 -25.25 3.30 -5.98
N SER A 78 -24.91 2.44 -5.05
CA SER A 78 -24.48 2.79 -3.68
C SER A 78 -23.07 2.26 -3.43
N LEU A 79 -22.27 2.97 -2.64
CA LEU A 79 -20.93 2.50 -2.29
C LEU A 79 -20.99 1.13 -1.62
N THR A 80 -20.38 0.15 -2.28
CA THR A 80 -20.29 -1.23 -1.82
C THR A 80 -18.87 -1.74 -2.02
N VAL A 81 -18.46 -2.68 -1.18
CA VAL A 81 -17.27 -3.51 -1.40
C VAL A 81 -17.72 -4.69 -2.25
N GLU A 82 -17.34 -4.71 -3.50
CA GLU A 82 -17.81 -5.69 -4.48
C GLU A 82 -17.37 -7.13 -4.14
N ASP A 83 -16.17 -7.25 -3.53
CA ASP A 83 -15.67 -8.52 -3.00
C ASP A 83 -14.82 -8.27 -1.75
N SER A 84 -14.94 -9.14 -0.76
CA SER A 84 -14.19 -9.05 0.50
C SER A 84 -12.67 -9.21 0.35
N THR A 85 -12.20 -9.61 -0.82
CA THR A 85 -10.77 -9.66 -1.17
C THR A 85 -10.22 -8.31 -1.64
N HIS A 86 -11.09 -7.35 -2.00
CA HIS A 86 -10.69 -5.98 -2.38
C HIS A 86 -10.27 -5.17 -1.15
N LYS A 87 -9.24 -5.65 -0.47
CA LYS A 87 -8.75 -5.09 0.79
C LYS A 87 -7.24 -5.07 0.88
N ILE A 88 -6.74 -4.24 1.77
CA ILE A 88 -5.36 -4.19 2.20
C ILE A 88 -5.28 -4.31 3.73
N SER A 89 -4.31 -5.09 4.22
CA SER A 89 -4.02 -5.19 5.65
C SER A 89 -2.57 -4.86 5.91
N PHE A 90 -2.31 -4.09 6.98
CA PHE A 90 -0.96 -3.70 7.39
C PHE A 90 -0.93 -3.34 8.87
N GLN A 91 0.26 -3.28 9.45
CA GLN A 91 0.47 -2.76 10.81
C GLN A 91 0.75 -1.26 10.76
N THR A 92 0.18 -0.51 11.71
CA THR A 92 0.45 0.93 11.83
C THR A 92 1.95 1.17 12.04
N PRO A 93 2.61 1.93 11.15
CA PRO A 93 4.03 2.25 11.28
C PRO A 93 4.27 3.26 12.42
N PRO A 94 5.51 3.36 12.95
CA PRO A 94 5.87 4.37 13.96
C PRO A 94 5.67 5.82 13.50
N SER A 95 5.63 6.06 12.18
CA SER A 95 5.34 7.39 11.62
C SER A 95 3.86 7.78 11.71
N GLU A 96 2.96 6.82 11.96
CA GLU A 96 1.51 7.04 12.00
C GLU A 96 0.95 7.72 10.73
N THR A 97 1.65 7.54 9.61
CA THR A 97 1.23 8.10 8.31
C THR A 97 1.43 7.03 7.23
N VAL A 98 0.38 6.75 6.48
CA VAL A 98 0.35 5.69 5.47
C VAL A 98 -0.30 6.20 4.20
N GLU A 99 0.35 6.00 3.05
CA GLU A 99 -0.29 6.12 1.75
C GLU A 99 -0.87 4.76 1.34
N ILE A 100 -2.15 4.73 1.01
CA ILE A 100 -2.78 3.61 0.32
C ILE A 100 -2.96 4.01 -1.15
N GLU A 101 -2.43 3.20 -2.04
CA GLU A 101 -2.58 3.35 -3.48
C GLU A 101 -3.32 2.13 -4.02
N ALA A 102 -4.41 2.37 -4.77
CA ALA A 102 -5.12 1.32 -5.50
C ALA A 102 -5.02 1.55 -7.00
N THR A 103 -4.71 0.48 -7.72
CA THR A 103 -4.72 0.45 -9.19
C THR A 103 -5.69 -0.63 -9.64
N PHE A 104 -6.61 -0.27 -10.51
CA PHE A 104 -7.67 -1.16 -10.97
C PHE A 104 -8.15 -0.76 -12.36
N MET A 105 -8.83 -1.69 -13.03
CA MET A 105 -9.44 -1.46 -14.33
C MET A 105 -10.95 -1.39 -14.19
N ILE A 106 -11.54 -0.42 -14.87
CA ILE A 106 -12.98 -0.24 -14.97
C ILE A 106 -13.36 -0.32 -16.44
N ASN A 107 -14.42 -1.09 -16.69
CA ASN A 107 -15.14 -1.13 -17.95
C ASN A 107 -16.46 -0.37 -17.78
N VAL A 108 -16.76 0.53 -18.67
CA VAL A 108 -17.99 1.30 -18.66
C VAL A 108 -18.85 0.97 -19.87
N GLY A 109 -20.04 0.46 -19.59
CA GLY A 109 -21.00 0.07 -20.63
C GLY A 109 -21.88 1.21 -21.19
N SER A 110 -21.69 2.45 -20.72
CA SER A 110 -22.51 3.60 -21.17
C SER A 110 -21.81 4.94 -20.97
N THR A 111 -22.14 5.91 -21.82
CA THR A 111 -21.70 7.30 -21.74
C THR A 111 -22.14 7.99 -20.44
N ASP A 112 -21.44 9.03 -20.03
CA ASP A 112 -21.75 9.86 -18.84
C ASP A 112 -21.82 9.09 -17.51
N THR A 113 -21.09 7.99 -17.37
CA THR A 113 -21.00 7.26 -16.11
C THR A 113 -19.97 7.95 -15.23
N ARG A 114 -20.37 8.25 -14.00
CA ARG A 114 -19.45 8.71 -12.95
C ARG A 114 -19.29 7.61 -11.92
N ILE A 115 -18.07 7.40 -11.46
CA ILE A 115 -17.76 6.40 -10.46
C ILE A 115 -17.22 7.10 -9.23
N LYS A 116 -17.79 6.76 -8.07
CA LYS A 116 -17.27 7.11 -6.76
C LYS A 116 -16.45 5.94 -6.25
N ILE A 117 -15.34 6.26 -5.61
CA ILE A 117 -14.45 5.27 -5.01
C ILE A 117 -14.16 5.69 -3.59
N GLY A 118 -14.30 4.78 -2.65
CA GLY A 118 -14.10 5.06 -1.25
C GLY A 118 -13.28 4.00 -0.53
N LEU A 119 -12.72 4.38 0.61
CA LEU A 119 -11.98 3.52 1.49
C LEU A 119 -12.77 3.34 2.79
N SER A 120 -12.97 2.09 3.22
CA SER A 120 -13.73 1.75 4.42
C SER A 120 -12.98 0.75 5.30
N ASP A 121 -13.13 0.86 6.60
CA ASP A 121 -12.67 -0.16 7.55
C ASP A 121 -13.69 -1.30 7.76
N ASN A 122 -14.76 -1.31 6.97
CA ASN A 122 -15.82 -2.31 7.05
C ASN A 122 -16.03 -2.99 5.68
N SER A 123 -16.12 -4.32 5.68
CA SER A 123 -16.33 -5.13 4.47
C SER A 123 -17.69 -4.91 3.79
N THR A 124 -18.66 -4.38 4.50
CA THR A 124 -19.99 -4.05 3.94
C THR A 124 -20.08 -2.61 3.42
N TYR A 125 -19.05 -1.81 3.64
CA TYR A 125 -19.00 -0.40 3.26
C TYR A 125 -20.24 0.39 3.69
N ASN A 126 -20.56 0.38 4.96
CA ASN A 126 -21.65 1.21 5.45
C ASN A 126 -21.19 2.66 5.72
N ALA A 127 -22.12 3.60 5.73
CA ALA A 127 -21.81 5.03 5.89
C ALA A 127 -21.10 5.37 7.23
N LEU A 128 -21.31 4.58 8.29
CA LEU A 128 -20.68 4.79 9.59
C LEU A 128 -19.21 4.36 9.62
N ALA A 129 -18.85 3.39 8.79
CA ALA A 129 -17.49 2.87 8.65
C ALA A 129 -16.70 3.55 7.52
N GLN A 130 -17.33 4.46 6.81
CA GLN A 130 -16.73 5.19 5.70
C GLN A 130 -15.66 6.15 6.23
N LYS A 131 -14.41 5.93 5.81
CA LYS A 131 -13.28 6.78 6.20
C LYS A 131 -13.02 7.87 5.16
N PHE A 132 -13.06 7.49 3.89
CA PHE A 132 -12.69 8.35 2.77
C PHE A 132 -13.57 8.06 1.58
N GLU A 133 -14.19 9.07 1.07
CA GLU A 133 -14.98 9.02 -0.15
C GLU A 133 -14.46 10.08 -1.11
N TYR A 134 -14.05 9.68 -2.30
CA TYR A 134 -13.79 10.60 -3.39
C TYR A 134 -15.10 10.86 -4.12
N ASP A 135 -15.75 11.99 -3.81
CA ASP A 135 -16.81 12.51 -4.65
C ASP A 135 -16.19 12.98 -5.98
N ASN A 136 -16.65 12.38 -7.05
CA ASN A 136 -16.30 12.79 -8.42
C ASN A 136 -14.83 12.52 -8.84
N ILE A 137 -14.33 11.31 -8.74
CA ILE A 137 -13.46 10.87 -9.82
C ILE A 137 -14.39 10.72 -11.02
N GLY A 138 -14.68 11.85 -11.64
CA GLY A 138 -15.49 11.91 -12.82
C GLY A 138 -14.70 11.37 -13.98
N ILE A 139 -14.71 10.06 -14.15
CA ILE A 139 -14.41 9.47 -15.42
C ILE A 139 -15.63 9.76 -16.26
N SER A 140 -15.57 10.82 -17.00
CA SER A 140 -16.57 11.20 -17.98
C SER A 140 -16.20 10.50 -19.27
N PHE A 141 -16.88 9.43 -19.59
CA PHE A 141 -16.81 8.81 -20.91
C PHE A 141 -17.80 9.52 -21.82
N SER A 142 -17.30 10.21 -22.84
CA SER A 142 -18.12 11.08 -23.70
C SER A 142 -18.64 10.41 -24.97
N ASP A 143 -18.22 9.20 -25.30
CA ASP A 143 -18.54 8.54 -26.57
C ASP A 143 -19.11 7.13 -26.41
N ASP A 144 -19.83 6.69 -27.44
CA ASP A 144 -20.58 5.43 -27.51
C ASP A 144 -19.76 4.13 -27.46
N GLU A 145 -18.48 4.20 -27.13
CA GLU A 145 -17.59 3.06 -27.06
C GLU A 145 -17.46 2.55 -25.63
N VAL A 146 -17.51 1.21 -25.52
CA VAL A 146 -17.20 0.50 -24.28
C VAL A 146 -15.71 0.60 -24.05
N ASP A 147 -15.31 1.46 -23.11
CA ASP A 147 -13.90 1.69 -22.84
C ASP A 147 -13.46 1.02 -21.53
N ASP A 148 -12.37 0.26 -21.67
CA ASP A 148 -11.59 -0.23 -20.54
C ASP A 148 -10.55 0.82 -20.17
N SER A 149 -10.53 1.21 -18.90
CA SER A 149 -9.55 2.18 -18.41
C SER A 149 -8.94 1.76 -17.09
N VAL A 150 -7.63 1.98 -16.96
CA VAL A 150 -6.88 1.73 -15.72
C VAL A 150 -6.79 3.02 -14.92
N HIS A 151 -7.14 2.92 -13.65
CA HIS A 151 -7.15 4.04 -12.72
C HIS A 151 -6.22 3.81 -11.55
N VAL A 152 -5.62 4.89 -11.06
CA VAL A 152 -4.82 4.91 -9.84
C VAL A 152 -5.43 5.93 -8.89
N VAL A 153 -5.74 5.49 -7.68
CA VAL A 153 -6.29 6.33 -6.62
C VAL A 153 -5.41 6.23 -5.38
N LYS A 154 -5.24 7.34 -4.68
CA LYS A 154 -4.41 7.40 -3.49
C LYS A 154 -5.15 8.04 -2.32
N TRP A 155 -4.94 7.49 -1.13
CA TRP A 155 -5.38 8.05 0.15
C TRP A 155 -4.18 8.18 1.06
N VAL A 156 -4.13 9.25 1.84
CA VAL A 156 -3.12 9.41 2.90
C VAL A 156 -3.84 9.37 4.24
N LEU A 157 -3.53 8.35 5.04
CA LEU A 157 -4.08 8.13 6.37
C LEU A 157 -3.13 8.68 7.42
N GLN A 158 -3.71 9.27 8.47
CA GLN A 158 -2.99 9.82 9.61
C GLN A 158 -3.36 9.08 10.90
N ALA A 159 -2.67 9.41 12.00
CA ALA A 159 -2.84 8.77 13.31
C ALA A 159 -4.30 8.61 13.77
N SER A 160 -5.16 9.60 13.50
CA SER A 160 -6.59 9.56 13.91
C SER A 160 -7.42 8.52 13.15
N GLU A 161 -6.89 8.01 12.04
CA GLU A 161 -7.57 7.11 11.11
C GLU A 161 -6.99 5.70 11.15
N LEU A 162 -5.91 5.54 11.88
CA LEU A 162 -5.19 4.29 12.05
C LEU A 162 -5.39 3.73 13.47
N ALA A 163 -5.27 2.42 13.61
CA ALA A 163 -5.14 1.78 14.91
C ALA A 163 -3.82 2.21 15.60
N ALA A 164 -3.65 1.86 16.86
CA ALA A 164 -2.42 2.17 17.58
C ALA A 164 -1.17 1.60 16.87
N ILE A 165 -0.01 2.22 17.07
CA ILE A 165 1.27 1.79 16.48
C ILE A 165 1.49 0.29 16.71
N GLY A 166 1.84 -0.42 15.65
CA GLY A 166 2.06 -1.88 15.66
C GLY A 166 0.78 -2.72 15.60
N SER A 167 -0.40 -2.11 15.72
CA SER A 167 -1.68 -2.82 15.56
C SER A 167 -2.07 -2.96 14.09
N SER A 168 -2.85 -4.00 13.78
CA SER A 168 -3.34 -4.26 12.44
C SER A 168 -4.48 -3.32 12.04
N ASN A 169 -4.42 -2.87 10.81
CA ASN A 169 -5.52 -2.21 10.09
C ASN A 169 -5.94 -3.09 8.92
N THR A 170 -7.21 -3.02 8.56
CA THR A 170 -7.72 -3.58 7.31
C THR A 170 -8.67 -2.56 6.69
N PHE A 171 -8.39 -2.20 5.44
CA PHE A 171 -9.23 -1.29 4.67
C PHE A 171 -9.71 -1.98 3.41
N TYR A 172 -10.97 -1.73 3.07
CA TYR A 172 -11.66 -2.24 1.90
C TYR A 172 -11.90 -1.10 0.92
N ILE A 173 -11.85 -1.39 -0.37
CA ILE A 173 -12.18 -0.42 -1.40
C ILE A 173 -13.60 -0.69 -1.89
N GLY A 174 -14.42 0.34 -1.81
CA GLY A 174 -15.78 0.33 -2.32
C GLY A 174 -15.93 1.21 -3.55
N PHE A 175 -16.88 0.86 -4.37
CA PHE A 175 -17.22 1.54 -5.61
C PHE A 175 -18.71 1.85 -5.65
N SER A 176 -19.10 2.91 -6.36
CA SER A 176 -20.49 3.13 -6.77
C SER A 176 -20.56 3.90 -8.07
N THR A 177 -21.63 3.69 -8.83
CA THR A 177 -21.97 4.53 -9.98
C THR A 177 -22.87 5.68 -9.52
N SER A 178 -22.73 6.85 -10.14
CA SER A 178 -23.70 7.93 -9.97
C SER A 178 -24.75 7.85 -11.08
N GLY A 179 -25.99 7.55 -10.72
CA GLY A 179 -27.13 7.50 -11.64
C GLY A 179 -27.72 6.10 -11.86
N LEU A 180 -29.05 6.04 -11.92
CA LEU A 180 -29.85 4.80 -11.90
C LEU A 180 -29.79 3.96 -13.19
N THR A 181 -29.13 4.42 -14.26
CA THR A 181 -29.18 3.75 -15.57
C THR A 181 -27.79 3.45 -16.15
N LYS A 182 -26.75 3.59 -15.33
CA LYS A 182 -25.35 3.50 -15.81
C LYS A 182 -24.73 2.20 -15.33
N THR A 183 -24.20 1.43 -16.26
CA THR A 183 -23.50 0.16 -15.98
C THR A 183 -22.01 0.38 -16.04
N ALA A 184 -21.32 0.02 -14.97
CA ALA A 184 -19.87 -0.04 -14.92
C ALA A 184 -19.42 -1.30 -14.20
N TYR A 185 -18.27 -1.80 -14.54
CA TYR A 185 -17.72 -3.03 -13.99
C TYR A 185 -16.30 -2.81 -13.53
N LEU A 186 -16.00 -3.25 -12.31
CA LEU A 186 -14.63 -3.52 -11.89
C LEU A 186 -14.23 -4.87 -12.47
N GLN A 187 -13.11 -4.95 -13.17
CA GLN A 187 -12.70 -6.21 -13.80
C GLN A 187 -11.19 -6.43 -13.73
N TYR A 188 -10.80 -7.70 -13.66
CA TYR A 188 -9.43 -8.17 -13.73
C TYR A 188 -9.40 -9.66 -14.11
N GLY A 189 -8.30 -10.14 -14.64
CA GLY A 189 -8.16 -11.51 -15.09
C GLY A 189 -8.00 -11.61 -16.59
N MET A 190 -8.34 -12.74 -17.18
CA MET A 190 -8.12 -13.01 -18.60
C MET A 190 -9.43 -13.06 -19.37
N ARG A 191 -9.54 -12.29 -20.44
CA ARG A 191 -10.66 -12.42 -21.38
C ARG A 191 -10.48 -13.65 -22.25
N ALA A 192 -11.50 -14.49 -22.32
CA ALA A 192 -11.47 -15.71 -23.13
C ALA A 192 -11.18 -15.45 -24.62
N SER A 193 -11.47 -14.26 -25.14
CA SER A 193 -11.24 -13.85 -26.53
C SER A 193 -9.88 -13.20 -26.80
N HIS A 194 -9.09 -12.94 -25.76
CA HIS A 194 -7.80 -12.26 -25.85
C HIS A 194 -6.72 -13.10 -25.16
N SER A 195 -5.57 -13.20 -25.78
CA SER A 195 -4.39 -13.88 -25.18
C SER A 195 -3.69 -13.04 -24.09
N VAL A 196 -4.28 -11.94 -23.67
CA VAL A 196 -3.69 -10.97 -22.75
C VAL A 196 -4.62 -10.80 -21.54
N ALA A 197 -4.05 -10.88 -20.35
CA ALA A 197 -4.78 -10.61 -19.12
C ALA A 197 -5.07 -9.10 -18.99
N ASP A 198 -6.25 -8.79 -18.48
CA ASP A 198 -6.60 -7.44 -18.04
C ASP A 198 -5.73 -7.02 -16.85
N HIS A 199 -5.67 -5.72 -16.59
CA HIS A 199 -4.86 -5.19 -15.48
C HIS A 199 -5.28 -5.83 -14.15
N PRO A 200 -4.36 -6.35 -13.34
CA PRO A 200 -4.69 -6.87 -12.02
C PRO A 200 -5.22 -5.78 -11.10
N PHE A 201 -6.09 -6.14 -10.18
CA PHE A 201 -6.45 -5.26 -9.07
C PHE A 201 -5.32 -5.26 -8.06
N VAL A 202 -4.70 -4.10 -7.82
CA VAL A 202 -3.56 -3.96 -6.92
C VAL A 202 -3.86 -2.92 -5.86
N ILE A 203 -3.58 -3.24 -4.60
CA ILE A 203 -3.60 -2.29 -3.50
C ILE A 203 -2.25 -2.37 -2.79
N LYS A 204 -1.66 -1.20 -2.53
CA LYS A 204 -0.37 -1.06 -1.86
C LYS A 204 -0.49 -0.07 -0.71
N ALA A 205 0.03 -0.42 0.46
CA ALA A 205 0.19 0.47 1.60
C ALA A 205 1.68 0.77 1.81
N THR A 206 2.02 2.06 1.88
CA THR A 206 3.39 2.54 2.04
C THR A 206 3.48 3.43 3.27
N ALA A 207 4.42 3.15 4.17
CA ALA A 207 4.70 4.02 5.30
C ALA A 207 5.30 5.34 4.81
N LEU A 208 4.72 6.47 5.19
CA LEU A 208 5.25 7.80 4.90
C LEU A 208 6.02 8.34 6.10
N PRO A 209 6.95 9.31 5.90
CA PRO A 209 7.62 9.97 7.01
C PRO A 209 6.63 10.73 7.90
N LYS A 210 6.91 10.78 9.20
CA LYS A 210 6.11 11.57 10.16
C LYS A 210 6.21 13.07 9.82
N GLY A 211 5.06 13.75 9.78
CA GLY A 211 4.98 15.20 9.63
C GLY A 211 5.19 15.74 8.21
N ILE A 212 5.26 14.90 7.17
CA ILE A 212 5.26 15.37 5.77
C ILE A 212 3.91 15.96 5.37
N TYR A 213 2.84 15.47 5.96
CA TYR A 213 1.50 15.95 5.68
C TYR A 213 1.07 16.93 6.79
N ASN A 214 1.36 18.20 6.60
CA ASN A 214 0.70 19.25 7.37
C ASN A 214 -0.65 19.51 6.70
N GLY A 215 -1.66 18.73 7.08
CA GLY A 215 -3.03 18.98 6.66
C GLY A 215 -3.40 20.42 7.01
N GLN A 216 -3.79 21.18 6.01
CA GLN A 216 -4.47 22.47 6.18
C GLN A 216 -5.93 22.22 6.48
#